data_aba7c4d48e418f04119ba0b8aeb9f9d7
#
_entry.id   aba7c4d48e418f04119ba0b8aeb9f9d7
#
_cell.length_a   1.000
_cell.length_b   1.000
_cell.length_c   1.000
_cell.angle_alpha   90.00
_cell.angle_beta   90.00
_cell.angle_gamma   90.00
#
_symmetry.space_group_name_H-M   'P 1'
#
loop_
_entity.id
_entity.type
_entity.pdbx_description
1 polymer ?
#
loop_
_entity_poly.entity_id
_entity_poly.type
_entity_poly.pdbx_seq_one_letter_code
_entity_poly.pdbx_strand_id
1 'polypeptide(L)'
;HGSEHSFPTRRSSDLTGIGVWGCLGKNTEETTAALRAGQSGIGIDEARLTYGYQSALTGIVERPVLKGLLDRRLRVGLPEEGEYAFMASREAFGMAGVDDEYLLANEVGCIFGNDSSSTPVIEAAAIMNEKHDSQLLGSGYIFQAMNSTVTMNLSTIFHLRGINFTVSAACASGSHSVGLGYMMIKQGLQEMVLCGGAQEVNVYSMATFDALGAFSMRMDDPQRASRPFDRDRDGLIPSGGAAALVLEDYDHAVARGANILCEVVGYGFSSNGGGISQPSDEGSVRAMTRALTDANLSPADIDYVNAHATSTPQGDMFEALALDRLFGQHMPWISSTKGMTGHECWMAGASEVVYSILMMQGGFVAPNINFENPDEHSEKLRLATHRIDTQVNTVLSNSFGFGGTNSALVIKK
;
A
#
# COMPACT_ATOMS: atom_id res chain seq x y z
N HIS A 1 -30.33 -38.57 15.01
CA HIS A 1 -28.90 -38.28 14.86
C HIS A 1 -28.79 -36.85 14.33
N GLY A 2 -28.72 -35.88 15.26
CA GLY A 2 -28.39 -34.51 14.93
C GLY A 2 -26.88 -34.43 14.66
N SER A 3 -26.50 -34.15 13.44
CA SER A 3 -25.15 -33.68 13.14
C SER A 3 -25.05 -32.27 13.73
N GLU A 4 -24.38 -32.12 14.86
CA GLU A 4 -23.86 -30.84 15.28
C GLU A 4 -22.90 -30.38 14.19
N HIS A 5 -23.36 -29.47 13.33
CA HIS A 5 -22.44 -28.66 12.53
C HIS A 5 -21.70 -27.79 13.53
N SER A 6 -20.56 -28.23 14.00
CA SER A 6 -19.58 -27.35 14.63
C SER A 6 -19.27 -26.28 13.59
N PHE A 7 -19.67 -25.02 13.85
CA PHE A 7 -19.17 -23.89 13.09
C PHE A 7 -17.64 -23.98 13.13
N PRO A 8 -16.94 -23.87 11.99
CA PRO A 8 -15.49 -23.87 12.01
C PRO A 8 -15.05 -22.77 12.99
N THR A 9 -14.14 -23.14 13.87
CA THR A 9 -13.45 -22.18 14.74
C THR A 9 -12.99 -21.01 13.86
N ARG A 10 -13.31 -19.78 14.27
CA ARG A 10 -13.00 -18.57 13.51
C ARG A 10 -11.49 -18.58 13.20
N ARG A 11 -11.13 -18.79 11.93
CA ARG A 11 -9.72 -18.76 11.50
C ARG A 11 -9.20 -17.34 11.63
N SER A 12 -8.05 -17.18 12.25
CA SER A 12 -7.30 -15.95 12.36
C SER A 12 -6.44 -15.76 11.11
N SER A 13 -6.17 -14.54 10.73
CA SER A 13 -5.30 -14.21 9.61
C SER A 13 -4.09 -13.45 10.13
N ASP A 14 -3.01 -14.18 10.34
CA ASP A 14 -1.80 -13.69 10.97
C ASP A 14 -0.79 -13.22 9.94
N LEU A 15 -0.05 -12.18 10.29
CA LEU A 15 1.03 -11.65 9.50
C LEU A 15 2.34 -12.23 10.01
N THR A 16 3.01 -13.04 9.18
CA THR A 16 4.26 -13.72 9.52
C THR A 16 5.48 -13.14 8.82
N GLY A 17 5.28 -12.33 7.77
CA GLY A 17 6.37 -11.65 7.08
C GLY A 17 5.90 -10.39 6.38
N ILE A 18 6.80 -9.43 6.32
CA ILE A 18 6.62 -8.15 5.62
C ILE A 18 7.88 -7.78 4.85
N GLY A 19 7.70 -7.01 3.77
CA GLY A 19 8.81 -6.48 3.01
C GLY A 19 8.39 -5.20 2.29
N VAL A 20 9.37 -4.34 2.01
CA VAL A 20 9.12 -3.05 1.37
C VAL A 20 10.32 -2.60 0.55
N TRP A 21 10.02 -1.96 -0.58
CA TRP A 21 10.99 -1.26 -1.42
C TRP A 21 10.36 0.05 -1.87
N GLY A 22 10.86 1.17 -1.38
CA GLY A 22 10.27 2.48 -1.65
C GLY A 22 11.25 3.62 -1.39
N CYS A 23 10.75 4.85 -1.38
CA CYS A 23 11.59 6.03 -1.22
C CYS A 23 12.14 6.23 0.21
N LEU A 24 11.61 5.54 1.22
CA LEU A 24 12.15 5.57 2.59
C LEU A 24 13.23 4.52 2.84
N GLY A 25 13.34 3.51 1.98
CA GLY A 25 14.32 2.44 2.14
C GLY A 25 14.08 1.27 1.19
N LYS A 26 15.08 0.41 1.10
CA LYS A 26 15.12 -0.79 0.26
C LYS A 26 14.75 -2.07 1.02
N ASN A 27 14.39 -1.92 2.26
CA ASN A 27 14.00 -2.98 3.18
C ASN A 27 13.31 -2.39 4.42
N THR A 28 12.82 -3.27 5.29
CA THR A 28 12.11 -2.90 6.53
C THR A 28 13.02 -2.20 7.55
N GLU A 29 14.31 -2.50 7.61
CA GLU A 29 15.27 -1.87 8.53
C GLU A 29 15.48 -0.39 8.18
N GLU A 30 15.84 -0.09 6.92
CA GLU A 30 16.03 1.27 6.41
C GLU A 30 14.74 2.09 6.55
N THR A 31 13.61 1.50 6.18
CA THR A 31 12.29 2.13 6.28
C THR A 31 11.93 2.44 7.75
N THR A 32 12.21 1.54 8.68
CA THR A 32 11.99 1.79 10.11
C THR A 32 12.82 2.97 10.62
N ALA A 33 14.08 3.04 10.20
CA ALA A 33 14.97 4.16 10.58
C ALA A 33 14.44 5.49 10.04
N ALA A 34 14.01 5.54 8.78
CA ALA A 34 13.42 6.73 8.16
C ALA A 34 12.11 7.17 8.83
N LEU A 35 11.19 6.21 9.12
CA LEU A 35 9.94 6.49 9.85
C LEU A 35 10.20 7.07 11.25
N ARG A 36 11.15 6.50 12.00
CA ARG A 36 11.54 7.01 13.32
C ARG A 36 12.11 8.41 13.27
N ALA A 37 12.89 8.71 12.24
CA ALA A 37 13.53 10.01 12.06
C ALA A 37 12.57 11.08 11.49
N GLY A 38 11.40 10.69 10.96
CA GLY A 38 10.54 11.60 10.20
C GLY A 38 11.21 12.07 8.90
N GLN A 39 12.01 11.21 8.28
CA GLN A 39 12.78 11.55 7.09
C GLN A 39 11.89 11.53 5.85
N SER A 40 11.94 12.60 5.06
CA SER A 40 11.25 12.65 3.76
C SER A 40 12.09 11.96 2.68
N GLY A 41 11.44 11.09 1.89
CA GLY A 41 12.00 10.48 0.68
C GLY A 41 11.64 11.26 -0.59
N ILE A 42 11.05 12.45 -0.46
CA ILE A 42 10.58 13.27 -1.58
C ILE A 42 11.73 14.10 -2.13
N GLY A 43 11.81 14.18 -3.45
CA GLY A 43 12.77 14.98 -4.19
C GLY A 43 12.24 15.43 -5.54
N ILE A 44 13.14 15.84 -6.41
CA ILE A 44 12.87 16.29 -7.78
C ILE A 44 13.33 15.22 -8.76
N ASP A 45 12.46 14.85 -9.69
CA ASP A 45 12.83 14.06 -10.88
C ASP A 45 13.01 15.00 -12.08
N GLU A 46 14.27 15.30 -12.40
CA GLU A 46 14.64 16.18 -13.51
C GLU A 46 14.08 15.70 -14.88
N ALA A 47 13.87 14.38 -15.04
CA ALA A 47 13.31 13.86 -16.28
C ALA A 47 11.89 14.39 -16.53
N ARG A 48 11.09 14.58 -15.50
CA ARG A 48 9.72 15.11 -15.62
C ARG A 48 9.71 16.51 -16.21
N LEU A 49 10.68 17.37 -15.86
CA LEU A 49 10.79 18.72 -16.43
C LEU A 49 11.04 18.68 -17.94
N THR A 50 11.83 17.72 -18.41
CA THR A 50 12.11 17.56 -19.86
C THR A 50 10.89 17.04 -20.63
N TYR A 51 9.96 16.37 -19.96
CA TYR A 51 8.67 15.92 -20.52
C TYR A 51 7.54 16.96 -20.36
N GLY A 52 7.85 18.15 -19.82
CA GLY A 52 6.89 19.25 -19.72
C GLY A 52 5.89 19.14 -18.57
N TYR A 53 6.21 18.39 -17.53
CA TYR A 53 5.41 18.35 -16.29
C TYR A 53 5.36 19.72 -15.62
N GLN A 54 4.23 20.04 -15.00
CA GLN A 54 4.06 21.21 -14.16
C GLN A 54 4.79 21.03 -12.82
N SER A 55 4.80 19.81 -12.28
CA SER A 55 5.51 19.46 -11.05
C SER A 55 6.43 18.26 -11.23
N ALA A 56 7.68 18.45 -10.87
CA ALA A 56 8.71 17.39 -10.89
C ALA A 56 8.89 16.69 -9.53
N LEU A 57 8.05 17.01 -8.54
CA LEU A 57 8.07 16.39 -7.23
C LEU A 57 7.72 14.91 -7.31
N THR A 58 8.50 14.08 -6.61
CA THR A 58 8.25 12.63 -6.52
C THR A 58 8.92 12.02 -5.30
N GLY A 59 8.39 10.90 -4.79
CA GLY A 59 9.19 9.99 -3.96
C GLY A 59 10.31 9.40 -4.82
N ILE A 60 11.55 9.55 -4.36
CA ILE A 60 12.73 9.05 -5.09
C ILE A 60 12.93 7.57 -4.79
N VAL A 61 12.59 6.72 -5.76
CA VAL A 61 12.71 5.27 -5.64
C VAL A 61 13.83 4.76 -6.54
N GLU A 62 14.85 4.14 -5.95
CA GLU A 62 15.94 3.54 -6.70
C GLU A 62 15.54 2.19 -7.28
N ARG A 63 15.78 1.96 -8.57
CA ARG A 63 15.50 0.65 -9.20
C ARG A 63 16.48 -0.42 -8.71
N PRO A 64 15.98 -1.62 -8.36
CA PRO A 64 16.83 -2.70 -7.90
C PRO A 64 17.68 -3.30 -9.02
N VAL A 65 18.84 -3.82 -8.65
CA VAL A 65 19.72 -4.56 -9.58
C VAL A 65 19.41 -6.05 -9.47
N LEU A 66 18.61 -6.58 -10.39
CA LEU A 66 18.17 -7.98 -10.37
C LEU A 66 19.17 -8.96 -11.01
N LYS A 67 20.24 -8.47 -11.67
CA LYS A 67 21.28 -9.33 -12.24
C LYS A 67 22.00 -10.09 -11.12
N GLY A 68 21.99 -11.41 -11.19
CA GLY A 68 22.55 -12.29 -10.15
C GLY A 68 21.52 -12.72 -9.08
N LEU A 69 20.35 -12.08 -9.01
CA LEU A 69 19.24 -12.50 -8.16
C LEU A 69 18.19 -13.31 -8.93
N LEU A 70 17.95 -12.96 -10.20
CA LEU A 70 17.01 -13.64 -11.08
C LEU A 70 17.66 -13.99 -12.42
N ASP A 71 17.27 -15.13 -12.97
CA ASP A 71 17.62 -15.53 -14.33
C ASP A 71 17.13 -14.51 -15.35
N ARG A 72 17.85 -14.37 -16.45
CA ARG A 72 17.48 -13.47 -17.55
C ARG A 72 16.07 -13.72 -18.07
N ARG A 73 15.63 -14.99 -18.15
CA ARG A 73 14.29 -15.36 -18.65
C ARG A 73 13.19 -14.80 -17.78
N LEU A 74 13.35 -14.86 -16.47
CA LEU A 74 12.38 -14.31 -15.50
C LEU A 74 12.36 -12.78 -15.52
N ARG A 75 13.51 -12.14 -15.74
CA ARG A 75 13.60 -10.66 -15.80
C ARG A 75 12.91 -10.05 -17.02
N VAL A 76 12.83 -10.76 -18.13
CA VAL A 76 12.22 -10.23 -19.40
C VAL A 76 10.73 -9.90 -19.23
N GLY A 77 10.04 -10.60 -18.36
CA GLY A 77 8.62 -10.36 -18.07
C GLY A 77 8.33 -9.29 -17.02
N LEU A 78 9.37 -8.80 -16.31
CA LEU A 78 9.20 -7.87 -15.19
C LEU A 78 9.25 -6.41 -15.67
N PRO A 79 8.16 -5.63 -15.52
CA PRO A 79 8.23 -4.17 -15.60
C PRO A 79 8.75 -3.58 -14.29
N GLU A 80 8.85 -2.26 -14.22
CA GLU A 80 9.39 -1.51 -13.09
C GLU A 80 8.76 -1.90 -11.75
N GLU A 81 7.42 -1.88 -11.65
CA GLU A 81 6.65 -2.25 -10.45
C GLU A 81 6.83 -3.73 -10.08
N GLY A 82 7.04 -4.58 -11.06
CA GLY A 82 7.34 -6.01 -10.87
C GLY A 82 8.71 -6.23 -10.22
N GLU A 83 9.71 -5.42 -10.57
CA GLU A 83 11.04 -5.47 -9.97
C GLU A 83 10.99 -5.09 -8.48
N TYR A 84 10.24 -4.05 -8.14
CA TYR A 84 10.01 -3.64 -6.75
C TYR A 84 9.26 -4.72 -5.97
N ALA A 85 8.19 -5.27 -6.56
CA ALA A 85 7.38 -6.31 -5.95
C ALA A 85 8.18 -7.59 -5.67
N PHE A 86 9.09 -7.96 -6.56
CA PHE A 86 10.01 -9.08 -6.33
C PHE A 86 10.89 -8.85 -5.10
N MET A 87 11.49 -7.66 -4.95
CA MET A 87 12.35 -7.35 -3.82
C MET A 87 11.58 -7.36 -2.50
N ALA A 88 10.42 -6.72 -2.45
CA ALA A 88 9.56 -6.70 -1.28
C ALA A 88 9.06 -8.12 -0.90
N SER A 89 8.65 -8.92 -1.89
CA SER A 89 8.17 -10.28 -1.66
C SER A 89 9.27 -11.21 -1.16
N ARG A 90 10.48 -11.07 -1.69
CA ARG A 90 11.64 -11.82 -1.22
C ARG A 90 11.97 -11.52 0.24
N GLU A 91 11.92 -10.26 0.64
CA GLU A 91 12.09 -9.87 2.05
C GLU A 91 10.98 -10.44 2.93
N ALA A 92 9.71 -10.34 2.50
CA ALA A 92 8.56 -10.84 3.24
C ALA A 92 8.64 -12.36 3.47
N PHE A 93 8.97 -13.14 2.44
CA PHE A 93 9.16 -14.59 2.57
C PHE A 93 10.36 -14.93 3.46
N GLY A 94 11.47 -14.20 3.33
CA GLY A 94 12.63 -14.37 4.20
C GLY A 94 12.30 -14.14 5.68
N MET A 95 11.54 -13.09 5.98
CA MET A 95 11.08 -12.79 7.35
C MET A 95 10.10 -13.84 7.86
N ALA A 96 9.21 -14.34 6.99
CA ALA A 96 8.26 -15.42 7.33
C ALA A 96 8.93 -16.78 7.52
N GLY A 97 10.22 -16.94 7.19
CA GLY A 97 10.91 -18.23 7.21
C GLY A 97 10.41 -19.20 6.13
N VAL A 98 10.00 -18.66 4.99
CA VAL A 98 9.48 -19.38 3.82
C VAL A 98 10.56 -19.36 2.74
N ASP A 99 11.10 -20.53 2.42
CA ASP A 99 12.14 -20.73 1.40
C ASP A 99 11.57 -21.40 0.12
N ASP A 100 12.43 -21.60 -0.86
CA ASP A 100 12.05 -22.21 -2.13
C ASP A 100 11.55 -23.66 -1.96
N GLU A 101 12.09 -24.43 -1.00
CA GLU A 101 11.65 -25.80 -0.71
C GLU A 101 10.22 -25.79 -0.17
N TYR A 102 9.93 -24.86 0.75
CA TYR A 102 8.58 -24.67 1.27
C TYR A 102 7.60 -24.28 0.16
N LEU A 103 7.94 -23.32 -0.69
CA LEU A 103 7.09 -22.84 -1.78
C LEU A 103 6.81 -23.90 -2.84
N LEU A 104 7.78 -24.77 -3.12
CA LEU A 104 7.60 -25.92 -4.02
C LEU A 104 6.72 -27.02 -3.40
N ALA A 105 6.70 -27.15 -2.09
CA ALA A 105 5.92 -28.19 -1.39
C ALA A 105 4.48 -27.76 -1.11
N ASN A 106 4.23 -26.47 -0.87
CA ASN A 106 2.96 -25.97 -0.38
C ASN A 106 2.20 -25.11 -1.43
N GLU A 107 0.90 -24.95 -1.22
CA GLU A 107 0.05 -24.07 -2.03
C GLU A 107 -0.02 -22.69 -1.37
N VAL A 108 0.58 -21.69 -2.00
CA VAL A 108 0.57 -20.30 -1.54
C VAL A 108 -0.14 -19.43 -2.57
N GLY A 109 -1.09 -18.60 -2.11
CA GLY A 109 -1.81 -17.63 -2.93
C GLY A 109 -1.00 -16.35 -3.19
N CYS A 110 -1.39 -15.58 -4.21
CA CYS A 110 -0.81 -14.27 -4.53
C CYS A 110 -1.91 -13.27 -4.91
N ILE A 111 -2.03 -12.19 -4.17
CA ILE A 111 -2.98 -11.11 -4.44
C ILE A 111 -2.25 -9.78 -4.30
N PHE A 112 -2.15 -8.99 -5.38
CA PHE A 112 -1.50 -7.68 -5.34
C PHE A 112 -2.39 -6.58 -5.90
N GLY A 113 -2.29 -5.41 -5.30
CA GLY A 113 -2.82 -4.17 -5.86
C GLY A 113 -1.88 -3.65 -6.96
N ASN A 114 -2.40 -3.51 -8.17
CA ASN A 114 -1.73 -2.85 -9.30
C ASN A 114 -2.78 -2.35 -10.28
N ASP A 115 -2.67 -1.10 -10.72
CA ASP A 115 -3.68 -0.48 -11.57
C ASP A 115 -3.11 0.10 -12.87
N SER A 116 -1.79 0.05 -13.05
CA SER A 116 -1.13 0.47 -14.28
C SER A 116 0.20 -0.24 -14.53
N SER A 117 0.56 -0.35 -15.80
CA SER A 117 1.88 -0.69 -16.30
C SER A 117 2.08 0.08 -17.61
N SER A 118 2.49 1.35 -17.50
CA SER A 118 2.41 2.33 -18.59
C SER A 118 3.56 2.23 -19.57
N THR A 119 4.81 2.08 -19.08
CA THR A 119 6.01 2.08 -19.94
C THR A 119 5.94 1.06 -21.06
N PRO A 120 5.68 -0.24 -20.81
CA PRO A 120 5.68 -1.23 -21.90
C PRO A 120 4.55 -1.01 -22.89
N VAL A 121 3.40 -0.47 -22.48
CA VAL A 121 2.29 -0.13 -23.37
C VAL A 121 2.68 0.99 -24.32
N ILE A 122 3.29 2.05 -23.80
CA ILE A 122 3.69 3.22 -24.60
C ILE A 122 4.81 2.87 -25.56
N GLU A 123 5.81 2.12 -25.10
CA GLU A 123 6.91 1.65 -25.95
C GLU A 123 6.42 0.75 -27.08
N ALA A 124 5.52 -0.20 -26.77
CA ALA A 124 4.91 -1.05 -27.78
C ALA A 124 4.10 -0.24 -28.80
N ALA A 125 3.31 0.72 -28.34
CA ALA A 125 2.55 1.61 -29.20
C ALA A 125 3.46 2.47 -30.11
N ALA A 126 4.58 2.98 -29.59
CA ALA A 126 5.56 3.75 -30.35
C ALA A 126 6.17 2.90 -31.47
N ILE A 127 6.61 1.66 -31.16
CA ILE A 127 7.14 0.72 -32.16
C ILE A 127 6.10 0.45 -33.24
N MET A 128 4.84 0.17 -32.87
CA MET A 128 3.76 -0.08 -33.83
C MET A 128 3.49 1.12 -34.73
N ASN A 129 3.47 2.32 -34.18
CA ASN A 129 3.24 3.55 -34.94
C ASN A 129 4.39 3.88 -35.90
N GLU A 130 5.64 3.60 -35.49
CA GLU A 130 6.80 3.88 -36.33
C GLU A 130 7.07 2.81 -37.37
N LYS A 131 6.98 1.54 -36.99
CA LYS A 131 7.45 0.42 -37.81
C LYS A 131 6.32 -0.31 -38.57
N HIS A 132 5.07 -0.18 -38.12
CA HIS A 132 3.91 -0.90 -38.66
C HIS A 132 4.11 -2.43 -38.77
N ASP A 133 4.85 -3.00 -37.83
CA ASP A 133 5.21 -4.41 -37.75
C ASP A 133 5.22 -4.94 -36.30
N SER A 134 4.23 -5.75 -35.96
CA SER A 134 4.08 -6.34 -34.63
C SER A 134 5.19 -7.38 -34.31
N GLN A 135 5.86 -7.94 -35.30
CA GLN A 135 6.94 -8.91 -35.07
C GLN A 135 8.20 -8.27 -34.47
N LEU A 136 8.30 -6.93 -34.53
CA LEU A 136 9.39 -6.18 -33.90
C LEU A 136 9.15 -5.96 -32.40
N LEU A 137 7.96 -6.29 -31.90
CA LEU A 137 7.71 -6.30 -30.48
C LEU A 137 8.41 -7.51 -29.84
N GLY A 138 9.16 -7.27 -28.79
CA GLY A 138 9.75 -8.34 -27.99
C GLY A 138 8.68 -9.17 -27.29
N SER A 139 8.94 -10.46 -27.08
CA SER A 139 8.01 -11.40 -26.43
C SER A 139 7.65 -11.03 -24.96
N GLY A 140 8.38 -10.13 -24.34
CA GLY A 140 8.12 -9.66 -22.96
C GLY A 140 6.99 -8.64 -22.85
N TYR A 141 6.73 -7.84 -23.88
CA TYR A 141 5.79 -6.71 -23.80
C TYR A 141 4.38 -7.11 -23.37
N ILE A 142 3.84 -8.22 -23.86
CA ILE A 142 2.49 -8.67 -23.46
C ILE A 142 2.42 -8.97 -21.95
N PHE A 143 3.46 -9.58 -21.38
CA PHE A 143 3.48 -9.93 -19.96
C PHE A 143 3.75 -8.71 -19.06
N GLN A 144 4.47 -7.72 -19.57
CA GLN A 144 4.71 -6.46 -18.85
C GLN A 144 3.52 -5.50 -18.90
N ALA A 145 2.76 -5.49 -20.01
CA ALA A 145 1.70 -4.51 -20.28
C ALA A 145 0.36 -4.80 -19.57
N MET A 146 0.19 -5.97 -18.97
CA MET A 146 -1.05 -6.33 -18.29
C MET A 146 -1.07 -5.83 -16.85
N ASN A 147 -2.21 -5.35 -16.33
CA ASN A 147 -2.32 -4.98 -14.92
C ASN A 147 -2.00 -6.15 -13.97
N SER A 148 -2.17 -7.39 -14.41
CA SER A 148 -1.81 -8.60 -13.67
C SER A 148 -0.31 -8.95 -13.73
N THR A 149 0.52 -8.10 -14.33
CA THR A 149 1.96 -8.38 -14.53
C THR A 149 2.66 -8.73 -13.21
N VAL A 150 2.33 -8.04 -12.10
CA VAL A 150 2.94 -8.27 -10.80
C VAL A 150 2.66 -9.70 -10.32
N THR A 151 1.37 -10.09 -10.24
CA THR A 151 0.98 -11.41 -9.71
C THR A 151 1.41 -12.56 -10.63
N MET A 152 1.36 -12.37 -11.96
CA MET A 152 1.85 -13.36 -12.92
C MET A 152 3.35 -13.63 -12.77
N ASN A 153 4.15 -12.58 -12.65
CA ASN A 153 5.59 -12.73 -12.49
C ASN A 153 5.96 -13.30 -11.13
N LEU A 154 5.37 -12.79 -10.03
CA LEU A 154 5.63 -13.31 -8.69
C LEU A 154 5.27 -14.80 -8.55
N SER A 155 4.10 -15.20 -9.09
CA SER A 155 3.69 -16.62 -9.04
C SER A 155 4.64 -17.52 -9.83
N THR A 156 5.18 -17.04 -10.94
CA THR A 156 6.17 -17.79 -11.73
C THR A 156 7.52 -17.87 -11.01
N ILE A 157 7.99 -16.75 -10.43
CA ILE A 157 9.29 -16.67 -9.77
C ILE A 157 9.32 -17.49 -8.47
N PHE A 158 8.28 -17.39 -7.66
CA PHE A 158 8.18 -18.05 -6.35
C PHE A 158 7.38 -19.36 -6.37
N HIS A 159 6.98 -19.83 -7.55
CA HIS A 159 6.21 -21.08 -7.70
C HIS A 159 4.88 -21.09 -6.94
N LEU A 160 4.19 -19.92 -6.83
CA LEU A 160 2.94 -19.78 -6.10
C LEU A 160 1.79 -20.45 -6.88
N ARG A 161 1.11 -21.41 -6.27
CA ARG A 161 0.13 -22.28 -6.95
C ARG A 161 -1.29 -22.12 -6.42
N GLY A 162 -1.49 -21.29 -5.41
CA GLY A 162 -2.80 -20.94 -4.89
C GLY A 162 -3.52 -19.91 -5.74
N ILE A 163 -4.47 -19.20 -5.15
CA ILE A 163 -5.17 -18.12 -5.83
C ILE A 163 -4.20 -17.10 -6.40
N ASN A 164 -4.47 -16.60 -7.62
CA ASN A 164 -3.63 -15.63 -8.29
C ASN A 164 -4.48 -14.60 -9.04
N PHE A 165 -4.62 -13.40 -8.50
CA PHE A 165 -5.25 -12.28 -9.19
C PHE A 165 -4.78 -10.93 -8.69
N THR A 166 -4.94 -9.90 -9.53
CA THR A 166 -4.60 -8.52 -9.25
C THR A 166 -5.86 -7.72 -8.91
N VAL A 167 -5.74 -6.84 -7.91
CA VAL A 167 -6.80 -5.91 -7.52
C VAL A 167 -6.51 -4.55 -8.14
N SER A 168 -7.46 -4.04 -8.91
CA SER A 168 -7.45 -2.73 -9.52
C SER A 168 -8.58 -1.90 -8.90
N ALA A 169 -8.23 -1.02 -7.97
CA ALA A 169 -9.15 -0.21 -7.16
C ALA A 169 -8.51 1.15 -6.80
N ALA A 170 -7.83 1.75 -7.76
CA ALA A 170 -7.09 2.99 -7.59
C ALA A 170 -6.21 2.97 -6.33
N CYS A 171 -6.17 4.08 -5.56
CA CYS A 171 -5.33 4.22 -4.37
C CYS A 171 -5.65 3.22 -3.24
N ALA A 172 -6.78 2.51 -3.30
CA ALA A 172 -7.16 1.47 -2.34
C ALA A 172 -6.73 0.06 -2.76
N SER A 173 -6.09 -0.13 -3.93
CA SER A 173 -5.75 -1.45 -4.48
C SER A 173 -4.93 -2.30 -3.51
N GLY A 174 -3.85 -1.75 -2.94
CA GLY A 174 -2.99 -2.44 -1.99
C GLY A 174 -3.70 -2.83 -0.69
N SER A 175 -4.54 -1.95 -0.16
CA SER A 175 -5.36 -2.24 1.03
C SER A 175 -6.39 -3.33 0.75
N HIS A 176 -7.08 -3.27 -0.39
CA HIS A 176 -8.02 -4.31 -0.80
C HIS A 176 -7.32 -5.67 -1.03
N SER A 177 -6.08 -5.68 -1.52
CA SER A 177 -5.34 -6.94 -1.68
C SER A 177 -5.12 -7.64 -0.34
N VAL A 178 -4.72 -6.90 0.69
CA VAL A 178 -4.56 -7.41 2.06
C VAL A 178 -5.90 -7.86 2.64
N GLY A 179 -6.96 -7.04 2.47
CA GLY A 179 -8.31 -7.38 2.93
C GLY A 179 -8.90 -8.62 2.27
N LEU A 180 -8.65 -8.83 0.97
CA LEU A 180 -9.07 -10.04 0.26
C LEU A 180 -8.26 -11.26 0.71
N GLY A 181 -6.94 -11.14 0.92
CA GLY A 181 -6.12 -12.19 1.50
C GLY A 181 -6.62 -12.62 2.88
N TYR A 182 -6.93 -11.65 3.74
CA TYR A 182 -7.58 -11.89 5.02
C TYR A 182 -8.89 -12.69 4.86
N MET A 183 -9.76 -12.29 3.94
CA MET A 183 -11.01 -13.00 3.69
C MET A 183 -10.79 -14.44 3.20
N MET A 184 -9.80 -14.68 2.32
CA MET A 184 -9.48 -16.02 1.82
C MET A 184 -9.06 -16.96 2.95
N ILE A 185 -8.22 -16.49 3.86
CA ILE A 185 -7.78 -17.24 5.03
C ILE A 185 -8.95 -17.47 6.00
N LYS A 186 -9.67 -16.42 6.34
CA LYS A 186 -10.83 -16.47 7.26
C LYS A 186 -11.91 -17.46 6.80
N GLN A 187 -12.08 -17.61 5.48
CA GLN A 187 -13.01 -18.58 4.88
C GLN A 187 -12.41 -19.97 4.67
N GLY A 188 -11.12 -20.17 4.98
CA GLY A 188 -10.43 -21.43 4.79
C GLY A 188 -10.18 -21.81 3.33
N LEU A 189 -10.17 -20.83 2.44
CA LEU A 189 -9.89 -21.03 1.01
C LEU A 189 -8.39 -21.09 0.70
N GLN A 190 -7.58 -20.47 1.54
CA GLN A 190 -6.12 -20.50 1.48
C GLN A 190 -5.56 -20.60 2.91
N GLU A 191 -4.42 -21.26 3.09
CA GLU A 191 -3.69 -21.31 4.35
C GLU A 191 -2.62 -20.24 4.43
N MET A 192 -2.07 -19.83 3.27
CA MET A 192 -1.09 -18.77 3.15
C MET A 192 -1.33 -17.95 1.87
N VAL A 193 -1.23 -16.64 1.96
CA VAL A 193 -1.36 -15.71 0.81
C VAL A 193 -0.28 -14.63 0.91
N LEU A 194 0.49 -14.47 -0.18
CA LEU A 194 1.31 -13.29 -0.40
C LEU A 194 0.40 -12.16 -0.89
N CYS A 195 0.24 -11.12 -0.08
CA CYS A 195 -0.50 -9.91 -0.43
C CYS A 195 0.42 -8.72 -0.59
N GLY A 196 -0.02 -7.69 -1.30
CA GLY A 196 0.78 -6.48 -1.43
C GLY A 196 0.20 -5.46 -2.38
N GLY A 197 1.05 -4.51 -2.74
CA GLY A 197 0.77 -3.52 -3.77
C GLY A 197 2.07 -3.04 -4.41
N ALA A 198 1.99 -2.63 -5.68
CA ALA A 198 3.13 -2.14 -6.43
C ALA A 198 2.74 -0.96 -7.31
N GLN A 199 3.69 -0.04 -7.54
CA GLN A 199 3.53 1.17 -8.32
C GLN A 199 4.82 1.54 -9.04
N GLU A 200 4.73 1.72 -10.36
CA GLU A 200 5.77 2.35 -11.17
C GLU A 200 5.82 3.88 -10.94
N VAL A 201 6.98 4.50 -11.07
CA VAL A 201 7.18 5.94 -10.78
C VAL A 201 7.68 6.72 -12.00
N ASN A 202 7.66 6.11 -13.18
CA ASN A 202 8.20 6.70 -14.40
C ASN A 202 7.37 7.88 -14.94
N VAL A 203 7.94 8.57 -15.92
CA VAL A 203 7.33 9.76 -16.54
C VAL A 203 6.01 9.47 -17.27
N TYR A 204 5.76 8.24 -17.69
CA TYR A 204 4.53 7.92 -18.42
C TYR A 204 3.36 7.66 -17.50
N SER A 205 3.58 6.99 -16.37
CA SER A 205 2.52 6.62 -15.42
C SER A 205 1.91 7.84 -14.71
N MET A 206 2.68 8.93 -14.54
CA MET A 206 2.29 10.10 -13.76
C MET A 206 1.80 11.28 -14.59
N ALA A 207 1.95 11.24 -15.92
CA ALA A 207 1.61 12.36 -16.80
C ALA A 207 0.15 12.80 -16.71
N THR A 208 -0.77 11.85 -16.61
CA THR A 208 -2.21 12.16 -16.51
C THR A 208 -2.61 12.74 -15.16
N PHE A 209 -1.91 12.41 -14.08
CA PHE A 209 -2.09 13.04 -12.78
C PHE A 209 -1.57 14.49 -12.76
N ASP A 210 -0.44 14.75 -13.42
CA ASP A 210 0.07 16.12 -13.59
C ASP A 210 -0.91 16.96 -14.41
N ALA A 211 -1.42 16.42 -15.51
CA ALA A 211 -2.45 17.07 -16.35
C ALA A 211 -3.76 17.33 -15.59
N LEU A 212 -4.12 16.51 -14.60
CA LEU A 212 -5.27 16.73 -13.73
C LEU A 212 -5.06 17.91 -12.77
N GLY A 213 -3.82 18.39 -12.60
CA GLY A 213 -3.48 19.42 -11.62
C GLY A 213 -3.56 18.93 -10.18
N ALA A 214 -3.35 17.63 -9.95
CA ALA A 214 -3.44 17.01 -8.64
C ALA A 214 -2.16 17.15 -7.79
N PHE A 215 -1.03 17.51 -8.42
CA PHE A 215 0.26 17.56 -7.76
C PHE A 215 0.52 18.89 -7.04
N SER A 216 1.25 18.81 -5.93
CA SER A 216 1.81 19.99 -5.27
C SER A 216 2.80 20.70 -6.19
N MET A 217 2.78 22.04 -6.13
CA MET A 217 3.67 22.90 -6.90
C MET A 217 4.86 23.43 -6.08
N ARG A 218 5.08 22.93 -4.86
CA ARG A 218 6.11 23.42 -3.92
C ARG A 218 7.49 22.84 -4.22
N MET A 219 7.98 23.03 -5.46
CA MET A 219 9.26 22.49 -5.90
C MET A 219 10.47 23.16 -5.25
N ASP A 220 10.33 24.33 -4.66
CA ASP A 220 11.43 25.08 -4.01
C ASP A 220 11.93 24.38 -2.74
N ASP A 221 11.06 23.61 -2.05
CA ASP A 221 11.40 22.83 -0.87
C ASP A 221 10.71 21.46 -0.92
N PRO A 222 11.25 20.50 -1.70
CA PRO A 222 10.62 19.22 -1.96
C PRO A 222 10.27 18.44 -0.70
N GLN A 223 11.13 18.48 0.32
CA GLN A 223 10.93 17.72 1.56
C GLN A 223 9.78 18.28 2.41
N ARG A 224 9.38 19.53 2.17
CA ARG A 224 8.26 20.18 2.86
C ARG A 224 7.00 20.34 2.00
N ALA A 225 7.01 19.76 0.80
CA ALA A 225 5.90 19.88 -0.14
C ALA A 225 4.69 19.04 0.27
N SER A 226 4.89 17.76 0.64
CA SER A 226 3.81 16.94 1.18
C SER A 226 3.54 17.29 2.64
N ARG A 227 2.32 17.75 2.91
CA ARG A 227 1.92 18.30 4.23
C ARG A 227 0.50 17.89 4.62
N PRO A 228 0.29 16.60 4.90
CA PRO A 228 -1.04 16.08 5.21
C PRO A 228 -1.71 16.84 6.35
N PHE A 229 -3.00 17.16 6.17
CA PHE A 229 -3.85 17.92 7.11
C PHE A 229 -3.45 19.37 7.37
N ASP A 230 -2.32 19.84 6.87
CA ASP A 230 -1.92 21.26 7.01
C ASP A 230 -2.86 22.16 6.19
N ARG A 231 -3.18 23.35 6.72
CA ARG A 231 -4.05 24.33 6.05
C ARG A 231 -3.51 24.73 4.68
N ASP A 232 -2.20 24.80 4.55
CA ASP A 232 -1.52 25.32 3.36
C ASP A 232 -1.12 24.18 2.39
N ARG A 233 -1.71 22.99 2.50
CA ARG A 233 -1.56 21.88 1.55
C ARG A 233 -2.11 22.24 0.18
N ASP A 234 -1.44 21.85 -0.88
CA ASP A 234 -1.77 22.27 -2.25
C ASP A 234 -1.86 21.11 -3.27
N GLY A 235 -1.61 19.89 -2.85
CA GLY A 235 -1.70 18.73 -3.73
C GLY A 235 -0.89 17.54 -3.24
N LEU A 236 -1.08 16.40 -3.87
CA LEU A 236 -0.31 15.19 -3.59
C LEU A 236 1.08 15.24 -4.27
N ILE A 237 1.98 14.38 -3.82
CA ILE A 237 3.24 14.11 -4.48
C ILE A 237 3.24 12.65 -4.87
N PRO A 238 3.40 12.30 -6.16
CA PRO A 238 3.41 10.90 -6.58
C PRO A 238 4.64 10.16 -6.08
N SER A 239 4.49 8.90 -5.76
CA SER A 239 5.55 8.01 -5.36
C SER A 239 5.21 6.58 -5.77
N GLY A 240 6.04 5.61 -5.42
CA GLY A 240 5.79 4.21 -5.71
C GLY A 240 6.82 3.28 -5.08
N GLY A 241 7.00 2.12 -5.70
CA GLY A 241 7.75 1.01 -5.16
C GLY A 241 6.87 -0.23 -5.01
N ALA A 242 7.11 -1.05 -3.98
CA ALA A 242 6.25 -2.15 -3.61
C ALA A 242 6.31 -2.47 -2.11
N ALA A 243 5.20 -3.00 -1.61
CA ALA A 243 5.11 -3.61 -0.29
C ALA A 243 4.47 -4.99 -0.40
N ALA A 244 4.95 -5.93 0.40
CA ALA A 244 4.51 -7.31 0.43
C ALA A 244 4.29 -7.78 1.88
N LEU A 245 3.25 -8.60 2.06
CA LEU A 245 2.86 -9.16 3.35
C LEU A 245 2.52 -10.64 3.18
N VAL A 246 3.03 -11.49 4.05
CA VAL A 246 2.65 -12.90 4.12
C VAL A 246 1.56 -13.04 5.18
N LEU A 247 0.33 -13.30 4.71
CA LEU A 247 -0.82 -13.61 5.54
C LEU A 247 -0.95 -15.13 5.67
N GLU A 248 -1.27 -15.60 6.87
CA GLU A 248 -1.27 -17.01 7.17
C GLU A 248 -2.36 -17.37 8.18
N ASP A 249 -2.94 -18.57 8.07
CA ASP A 249 -3.82 -19.14 9.08
C ASP A 249 -3.04 -19.39 10.38
N TYR A 250 -3.63 -19.05 11.52
CA TYR A 250 -2.96 -19.17 12.83
C TYR A 250 -2.45 -20.58 13.12
N ASP A 251 -3.32 -21.58 12.94
CA ASP A 251 -2.96 -22.96 13.25
C ASP A 251 -1.83 -23.43 12.34
N HIS A 252 -1.84 -23.01 11.07
CA HIS A 252 -0.77 -23.29 10.11
C HIS A 252 0.54 -22.60 10.52
N ALA A 253 0.50 -21.31 10.88
CA ALA A 253 1.67 -20.55 11.33
C ALA A 253 2.31 -21.17 12.57
N VAL A 254 1.49 -21.53 13.57
CA VAL A 254 1.95 -22.19 14.80
C VAL A 254 2.55 -23.56 14.51
N ALA A 255 1.91 -24.36 13.66
CA ALA A 255 2.37 -25.71 13.33
C ALA A 255 3.77 -25.73 12.67
N ARG A 256 4.10 -24.71 11.87
CA ARG A 256 5.43 -24.58 11.26
C ARG A 256 6.42 -23.75 12.09
N GLY A 257 6.00 -23.23 13.26
CA GLY A 257 6.85 -22.42 14.14
C GLY A 257 7.16 -21.03 13.62
N ALA A 258 6.23 -20.42 12.87
CA ALA A 258 6.37 -19.07 12.36
C ALA A 258 6.39 -18.03 13.48
N ASN A 259 7.12 -16.94 13.26
CA ASN A 259 7.04 -15.76 14.10
C ASN A 259 5.84 -14.89 13.66
N ILE A 260 4.81 -14.83 14.47
CA ILE A 260 3.62 -14.00 14.21
C ILE A 260 3.92 -12.56 14.64
N LEU A 261 3.80 -11.63 13.70
CA LEU A 261 4.06 -10.21 13.92
C LEU A 261 2.84 -9.50 14.53
N CYS A 262 1.67 -9.77 13.99
CA CYS A 262 0.36 -9.27 14.38
C CYS A 262 -0.73 -9.99 13.59
N GLU A 263 -2.00 -9.66 13.84
CA GLU A 263 -3.18 -10.22 13.15
C GLU A 263 -3.92 -9.14 12.38
N VAL A 264 -4.44 -9.45 11.18
CA VAL A 264 -5.49 -8.66 10.53
C VAL A 264 -6.80 -9.12 11.14
N VAL A 265 -7.43 -8.27 11.93
CA VAL A 265 -8.65 -8.60 12.68
C VAL A 265 -9.92 -8.04 12.05
N GLY A 266 -9.81 -7.06 11.15
CA GLY A 266 -10.97 -6.46 10.51
C GLY A 266 -10.67 -5.85 9.15
N TYR A 267 -11.63 -6.00 8.24
CA TYR A 267 -11.61 -5.39 6.91
C TYR A 267 -12.97 -4.79 6.60
N GLY A 268 -12.96 -3.51 6.27
CA GLY A 268 -14.15 -2.77 5.88
C GLY A 268 -13.96 -2.07 4.54
N PHE A 269 -15.01 -2.05 3.74
CA PHE A 269 -14.99 -1.41 2.43
C PHE A 269 -16.32 -0.75 2.11
N SER A 270 -16.28 0.27 1.25
CA SER A 270 -17.48 0.96 0.76
C SER A 270 -17.21 1.62 -0.59
N SER A 271 -18.26 2.06 -1.25
CA SER A 271 -18.16 2.96 -2.41
C SER A 271 -19.00 4.21 -2.15
N ASN A 272 -18.53 5.37 -2.62
CA ASN A 272 -19.26 6.64 -2.46
C ASN A 272 -20.48 6.70 -3.35
N GLY A 273 -20.43 6.11 -4.55
CA GLY A 273 -21.50 6.16 -5.55
C GLY A 273 -21.77 7.57 -6.11
N GLY A 274 -20.83 8.49 -5.89
CA GLY A 274 -20.89 9.89 -6.34
C GLY A 274 -20.00 10.19 -7.54
N GLY A 275 -19.52 11.44 -7.62
CA GLY A 275 -18.58 11.86 -8.68
C GLY A 275 -17.24 11.12 -8.58
N ILE A 276 -16.62 10.84 -9.76
CA ILE A 276 -15.43 9.99 -9.88
C ILE A 276 -14.22 10.48 -9.06
N SER A 277 -14.09 11.78 -8.87
CA SER A 277 -13.00 12.41 -8.10
C SER A 277 -13.46 13.05 -6.80
N GLN A 278 -14.72 12.83 -6.39
CA GLN A 278 -15.27 13.44 -5.18
C GLN A 278 -15.06 12.54 -3.96
N PRO A 279 -14.27 12.95 -2.97
CA PRO A 279 -14.18 12.26 -1.69
C PRO A 279 -15.50 12.41 -0.91
N SER A 280 -15.72 11.55 0.09
CA SER A 280 -16.90 11.55 0.92
C SER A 280 -16.56 11.07 2.34
N ASP A 281 -16.88 11.88 3.34
CA ASP A 281 -16.78 11.50 4.74
C ASP A 281 -17.71 10.32 5.07
N GLU A 282 -18.92 10.28 4.50
CA GLU A 282 -19.86 9.16 4.72
C GLU A 282 -19.31 7.84 4.20
N GLY A 283 -18.68 7.82 3.01
CA GLY A 283 -18.05 6.63 2.45
C GLY A 283 -16.91 6.13 3.32
N SER A 284 -16.06 7.05 3.76
CA SER A 284 -14.93 6.78 4.65
C SER A 284 -15.40 6.25 6.01
N VAL A 285 -16.39 6.89 6.63
CA VAL A 285 -17.00 6.42 7.90
C VAL A 285 -17.59 5.02 7.75
N ARG A 286 -18.29 4.73 6.63
CA ARG A 286 -18.84 3.37 6.40
C ARG A 286 -17.73 2.31 6.31
N ALA A 287 -16.63 2.58 5.61
CA ALA A 287 -15.51 1.64 5.51
C ALA A 287 -14.89 1.39 6.88
N MET A 288 -14.55 2.45 7.61
CA MET A 288 -13.96 2.36 8.95
C MET A 288 -14.89 1.65 9.94
N THR A 289 -16.18 1.99 9.96
CA THR A 289 -17.17 1.34 10.84
C THR A 289 -17.29 -0.15 10.56
N ARG A 290 -17.29 -0.56 9.27
CA ARG A 290 -17.33 -1.97 8.89
C ARG A 290 -16.09 -2.72 9.33
N ALA A 291 -14.91 -2.11 9.20
CA ALA A 291 -13.66 -2.71 9.66
C ALA A 291 -13.67 -2.94 11.18
N LEU A 292 -14.12 -1.95 11.95
CA LEU A 292 -14.29 -2.07 13.40
C LEU A 292 -15.34 -3.14 13.78
N THR A 293 -16.46 -3.19 13.06
CA THR A 293 -17.50 -4.20 13.28
C THR A 293 -16.98 -5.61 12.99
N ASP A 294 -16.24 -5.81 11.89
CA ASP A 294 -15.65 -7.11 11.55
C ASP A 294 -14.60 -7.55 12.58
N ALA A 295 -13.84 -6.58 13.12
CA ALA A 295 -12.88 -6.79 14.20
C ALA A 295 -13.54 -7.03 15.58
N ASN A 296 -14.83 -6.77 15.72
CA ASN A 296 -15.54 -6.71 17.00
C ASN A 296 -14.88 -5.73 18.00
N LEU A 297 -14.50 -4.55 17.49
CA LEU A 297 -13.87 -3.46 18.23
C LEU A 297 -14.72 -2.18 18.16
N SER A 298 -14.51 -1.29 19.13
CA SER A 298 -15.04 0.07 19.17
C SER A 298 -13.98 1.10 18.78
N PRO A 299 -14.34 2.34 18.45
CA PRO A 299 -13.35 3.40 18.22
C PRO A 299 -12.38 3.62 19.39
N ALA A 300 -12.81 3.37 20.64
CA ALA A 300 -11.96 3.52 21.83
C ALA A 300 -10.83 2.46 21.93
N ASP A 301 -10.90 1.39 21.14
CA ASP A 301 -9.90 0.32 21.14
C ASP A 301 -8.75 0.59 20.16
N ILE A 302 -8.81 1.67 19.39
CA ILE A 302 -7.79 2.04 18.40
C ILE A 302 -6.75 2.96 19.04
N ASP A 303 -5.48 2.55 18.99
CA ASP A 303 -4.35 3.33 19.48
C ASP A 303 -3.85 4.33 18.43
N TYR A 304 -3.87 3.94 17.17
CA TYR A 304 -3.30 4.71 16.07
C TYR A 304 -4.11 4.56 14.77
N VAL A 305 -4.24 5.66 14.03
CA VAL A 305 -4.74 5.67 12.67
C VAL A 305 -3.62 6.07 11.70
N ASN A 306 -3.32 5.19 10.75
CA ASN A 306 -2.55 5.56 9.57
C ASN A 306 -3.54 6.11 8.54
N ALA A 307 -3.55 7.44 8.41
CA ALA A 307 -4.52 8.14 7.59
C ALA A 307 -4.13 8.08 6.10
N HIS A 308 -5.14 8.03 5.24
CA HIS A 308 -4.93 8.14 3.79
C HIS A 308 -4.37 9.49 3.39
N ALA A 309 -4.78 10.56 4.03
CA ALA A 309 -4.46 11.96 3.80
C ALA A 309 -3.26 12.19 2.86
N THR A 310 -3.56 12.58 1.62
CA THR A 310 -2.60 12.69 0.51
C THR A 310 -1.98 14.08 0.35
N SER A 311 -2.23 14.99 1.30
CA SER A 311 -1.89 16.42 1.18
C SER A 311 -2.72 17.18 0.15
N THR A 312 -3.90 16.64 -0.22
CA THR A 312 -4.84 17.34 -1.12
C THR A 312 -5.84 18.17 -0.32
N PRO A 313 -6.23 19.37 -0.81
CA PRO A 313 -7.15 20.23 -0.06
C PRO A 313 -8.46 19.55 0.35
N GLN A 314 -9.12 18.86 -0.57
CA GLN A 314 -10.40 18.20 -0.32
C GLN A 314 -10.27 16.84 0.33
N GLY A 315 -9.32 16.00 -0.13
CA GLY A 315 -9.14 14.64 0.39
C GLY A 315 -8.93 14.63 1.89
N ASP A 316 -7.97 15.41 2.35
CA ASP A 316 -7.61 15.50 3.76
C ASP A 316 -8.73 16.11 4.62
N MET A 317 -9.47 17.10 4.07
CA MET A 317 -10.62 17.71 4.74
C MET A 317 -11.72 16.66 5.01
N PHE A 318 -12.10 15.88 3.98
CA PHE A 318 -13.16 14.87 4.14
C PHE A 318 -12.71 13.72 5.06
N GLU A 319 -11.43 13.36 5.04
CA GLU A 319 -10.93 12.37 6.00
C GLU A 319 -10.90 12.92 7.42
N ALA A 320 -10.51 14.17 7.63
CA ALA A 320 -10.56 14.82 8.95
C ALA A 320 -11.99 14.84 9.51
N LEU A 321 -12.99 15.17 8.68
CA LEU A 321 -14.42 15.11 9.07
C LEU A 321 -14.84 13.68 9.41
N ALA A 322 -14.41 12.69 8.63
CA ALA A 322 -14.74 11.28 8.89
C ALA A 322 -14.13 10.77 10.20
N LEU A 323 -12.88 11.16 10.49
CA LEU A 323 -12.18 10.80 11.73
C LEU A 323 -12.83 11.47 12.96
N ASP A 324 -13.14 12.77 12.87
CA ASP A 324 -13.84 13.49 13.95
C ASP A 324 -15.21 12.86 14.23
N ARG A 325 -15.97 12.52 13.19
CA ARG A 325 -17.27 11.86 13.30
C ARG A 325 -17.21 10.47 13.90
N LEU A 326 -16.19 9.69 13.58
CA LEU A 326 -16.04 8.30 14.05
C LEU A 326 -15.51 8.24 15.48
N PHE A 327 -14.46 9.00 15.77
CA PHE A 327 -13.72 8.90 17.03
C PHE A 327 -14.17 9.88 18.10
N GLY A 328 -14.57 11.11 17.73
CA GLY A 328 -15.04 12.12 18.68
C GLY A 328 -14.10 12.29 19.87
N GLN A 329 -14.59 11.98 21.08
CA GLN A 329 -13.78 12.09 22.32
C GLN A 329 -12.72 10.98 22.48
N HIS A 330 -12.78 9.92 21.69
CA HIS A 330 -11.85 8.78 21.73
C HIS A 330 -10.79 8.87 20.62
N MET A 331 -10.35 10.10 20.30
CA MET A 331 -9.42 10.36 19.23
C MET A 331 -8.06 9.68 19.48
N PRO A 332 -7.68 8.67 18.67
CA PRO A 332 -6.36 8.01 18.74
C PRO A 332 -5.25 8.94 18.25
N TRP A 333 -4.01 8.50 18.33
CA TRP A 333 -2.95 9.14 17.57
C TRP A 333 -3.20 8.98 16.08
N ILE A 334 -2.95 10.02 15.29
CA ILE A 334 -3.14 10.03 13.84
C ILE A 334 -1.86 10.56 13.20
N SER A 335 -1.40 9.91 12.14
CA SER A 335 -0.47 10.50 11.19
C SER A 335 -0.71 9.94 9.78
N SER A 336 -0.33 10.71 8.77
CA SER A 336 -0.18 10.22 7.41
C SER A 336 1.30 10.09 7.10
N THR A 337 1.75 8.87 6.82
CA THR A 337 3.11 8.61 6.37
C THR A 337 3.42 9.22 5.01
N LYS A 338 2.37 9.65 4.26
CA LYS A 338 2.52 10.34 2.97
C LYS A 338 3.18 11.71 3.05
N GLY A 339 3.29 12.30 4.24
CA GLY A 339 4.20 13.42 4.48
C GLY A 339 5.65 13.08 4.13
N MET A 340 6.07 11.85 4.40
CA MET A 340 7.42 11.34 4.17
C MET A 340 7.57 10.63 2.81
N THR A 341 6.59 9.82 2.42
CA THR A 341 6.66 8.95 1.23
C THR A 341 6.13 9.60 -0.04
N GLY A 342 5.31 10.64 0.06
CA GLY A 342 4.38 11.00 -0.99
C GLY A 342 3.26 9.95 -1.10
N HIS A 343 2.46 10.02 -2.16
CA HIS A 343 1.38 9.09 -2.40
C HIS A 343 1.85 7.95 -3.31
N GLU A 344 2.02 6.77 -2.73
CA GLU A 344 2.51 5.56 -3.39
C GLU A 344 1.42 4.86 -4.23
N CYS A 345 0.34 5.56 -4.55
CA CYS A 345 -0.77 5.14 -5.41
C CYS A 345 -1.28 3.72 -5.09
N TRP A 346 -1.09 2.77 -6.03
CA TRP A 346 -1.61 1.40 -5.90
C TRP A 346 -0.92 0.58 -4.81
N MET A 347 0.30 0.95 -4.43
CA MET A 347 1.06 0.36 -3.34
C MET A 347 0.58 0.84 -1.96
N ALA A 348 0.11 2.09 -1.85
CA ALA A 348 -0.04 2.84 -0.60
C ALA A 348 -0.70 2.05 0.54
N GLY A 349 -1.85 1.41 0.27
CA GLY A 349 -2.57 0.70 1.33
C GLY A 349 -1.82 -0.53 1.88
N ALA A 350 -0.95 -1.16 1.09
CA ALA A 350 -0.11 -2.26 1.57
C ALA A 350 1.12 -1.73 2.33
N SER A 351 1.78 -0.68 1.82
CA SER A 351 2.93 -0.07 2.49
C SER A 351 2.56 0.52 3.84
N GLU A 352 1.39 1.15 3.96
CA GLU A 352 0.89 1.72 5.21
C GLU A 352 0.60 0.66 6.28
N VAL A 353 0.16 -0.54 5.89
CA VAL A 353 0.09 -1.69 6.79
C VAL A 353 1.50 -2.12 7.24
N VAL A 354 2.46 -2.22 6.31
CA VAL A 354 3.86 -2.52 6.65
C VAL A 354 4.42 -1.46 7.62
N TYR A 355 4.25 -0.17 7.33
CA TYR A 355 4.70 0.92 8.20
C TYR A 355 4.06 0.86 9.59
N SER A 356 2.77 0.53 9.65
CA SER A 356 2.05 0.37 10.92
C SER A 356 2.61 -0.79 11.74
N ILE A 357 2.93 -1.92 11.12
CA ILE A 357 3.57 -3.06 11.79
C ILE A 357 4.96 -2.69 12.32
N LEU A 358 5.77 -1.96 11.54
CA LEU A 358 7.06 -1.47 11.98
C LEU A 358 6.96 -0.52 13.18
N MET A 359 5.94 0.34 13.20
CA MET A 359 5.62 1.20 14.35
C MET A 359 5.18 0.38 15.57
N MET A 360 4.31 -0.62 15.39
CA MET A 360 3.87 -1.54 16.46
C MET A 360 5.04 -2.29 17.09
N GLN A 361 5.92 -2.86 16.26
CA GLN A 361 7.11 -3.57 16.72
C GLN A 361 8.11 -2.64 17.38
N GLY A 362 8.28 -1.46 16.86
CA GLY A 362 9.22 -0.47 17.30
C GLY A 362 8.78 0.34 18.53
N GLY A 363 7.50 0.29 18.92
CA GLY A 363 6.96 1.05 20.04
C GLY A 363 6.97 2.57 19.80
N PHE A 364 6.56 3.00 18.60
CA PHE A 364 6.46 4.42 18.27
C PHE A 364 5.36 4.70 17.25
N VAL A 365 4.91 5.95 17.17
CA VAL A 365 4.12 6.50 16.06
C VAL A 365 5.02 7.45 15.28
N ALA A 366 5.09 7.23 13.96
CA ALA A 366 5.84 8.11 13.06
C ALA A 366 5.17 9.49 12.97
N PRO A 367 5.95 10.57 12.83
CA PRO A 367 5.38 11.91 12.79
C PRO A 367 4.59 12.18 11.51
N ASN A 368 3.52 12.96 11.65
CA ASN A 368 2.86 13.66 10.55
C ASN A 368 3.69 14.91 10.23
N ILE A 369 4.73 14.75 9.44
CA ILE A 369 5.67 15.86 9.16
C ILE A 369 4.99 16.98 8.37
N ASN A 370 5.58 18.18 8.45
CA ASN A 370 5.15 19.39 7.74
C ASN A 370 3.77 19.94 8.13
N PHE A 371 3.20 19.47 9.24
CA PHE A 371 1.99 20.05 9.81
C PHE A 371 2.36 21.24 10.70
N GLU A 372 2.10 22.45 10.24
CA GLU A 372 2.47 23.70 10.91
C GLU A 372 1.25 24.58 11.21
N ASN A 373 0.29 24.57 10.31
CA ASN A 373 -0.89 25.42 10.35
C ASN A 373 -2.16 24.58 10.33
N PRO A 374 -2.86 24.42 11.46
CA PRO A 374 -4.16 23.73 11.48
C PRO A 374 -5.23 24.53 10.71
N ASP A 375 -6.19 23.80 10.16
CA ASP A 375 -7.49 24.36 9.72
C ASP A 375 -8.60 23.93 10.69
N GLU A 376 -9.84 24.40 10.48
CA GLU A 376 -11.01 24.16 11.34
C GLU A 376 -11.37 22.65 11.49
N HIS A 377 -10.86 21.78 10.62
CA HIS A 377 -11.10 20.34 10.65
C HIS A 377 -9.92 19.61 11.30
N SER A 378 -8.71 19.94 10.91
CA SER A 378 -7.49 19.29 11.38
C SER A 378 -7.13 19.64 12.83
N GLU A 379 -7.56 20.82 13.34
CA GLU A 379 -7.36 21.20 14.75
C GLU A 379 -8.06 20.26 15.76
N LYS A 380 -9.07 19.49 15.30
CA LYS A 380 -9.80 18.51 16.10
C LYS A 380 -9.10 17.17 16.21
N LEU A 381 -8.11 16.92 15.36
CA LEU A 381 -7.40 15.67 15.27
C LEU A 381 -6.22 15.63 16.24
N ARG A 382 -5.96 14.46 16.81
CA ARG A 382 -4.76 14.22 17.62
C ARG A 382 -3.59 13.82 16.73
N LEU A 383 -3.07 14.78 15.96
CA LEU A 383 -1.96 14.54 15.04
C LEU A 383 -0.63 14.36 15.78
N ALA A 384 0.14 13.33 15.40
CA ALA A 384 1.48 13.10 15.88
C ALA A 384 2.46 14.05 15.15
N THR A 385 2.57 15.32 15.55
CA THR A 385 3.42 16.33 14.91
C THR A 385 4.93 16.07 15.10
N HIS A 386 5.28 15.15 15.97
CA HIS A 386 6.62 14.62 16.21
C HIS A 386 6.49 13.12 16.52
N ARG A 387 7.61 12.39 16.50
CA ARG A 387 7.59 10.98 16.89
C ARG A 387 7.06 10.82 18.32
N ILE A 388 6.09 9.94 18.49
CA ILE A 388 5.54 9.58 19.78
C ILE A 388 6.05 8.21 20.18
N ASP A 389 6.89 8.12 21.20
CA ASP A 389 7.34 6.84 21.75
C ASP A 389 6.24 6.28 22.66
N THR A 390 5.50 5.28 22.15
CA THR A 390 4.37 4.66 22.82
C THR A 390 4.12 3.26 22.25
N GLN A 391 3.55 2.38 23.08
CA GLN A 391 3.08 1.09 22.58
C GLN A 391 1.85 1.31 21.70
N VAL A 392 1.87 0.67 20.53
CA VAL A 392 0.77 0.63 19.57
C VAL A 392 0.36 -0.83 19.42
N ASN A 393 -0.83 -1.18 19.84
CA ASN A 393 -1.34 -2.55 19.79
C ASN A 393 -2.44 -2.73 18.75
N THR A 394 -3.22 -1.68 18.49
CA THR A 394 -4.34 -1.74 17.54
C THR A 394 -4.28 -0.54 16.60
N VAL A 395 -4.23 -0.81 15.31
CA VAL A 395 -4.12 0.20 14.25
C VAL A 395 -5.30 0.10 13.30
N LEU A 396 -5.84 1.25 12.91
CA LEU A 396 -6.73 1.39 11.76
C LEU A 396 -5.94 2.04 10.61
N SER A 397 -5.86 1.35 9.46
CA SER A 397 -5.20 1.86 8.24
C SER A 397 -6.24 2.15 7.17
N ASN A 398 -6.26 3.38 6.66
CA ASN A 398 -7.24 3.90 5.72
C ASN A 398 -6.68 4.02 4.30
N SER A 399 -7.48 3.68 3.30
CA SER A 399 -7.18 3.91 1.89
C SER A 399 -8.44 4.34 1.15
N PHE A 400 -8.44 5.56 0.58
CA PHE A 400 -9.58 6.14 -0.12
C PHE A 400 -9.18 6.51 -1.54
N GLY A 401 -9.74 5.83 -2.54
CA GLY A 401 -9.34 5.93 -3.93
C GLY A 401 -10.30 6.71 -4.81
N PHE A 402 -9.81 7.17 -5.96
CA PHE A 402 -10.66 7.69 -7.03
C PHE A 402 -11.73 6.65 -7.40
N GLY A 403 -12.88 7.13 -7.92
CA GLY A 403 -14.07 6.31 -8.10
C GLY A 403 -14.84 6.07 -6.79
N GLY A 404 -14.35 6.63 -5.67
CA GLY A 404 -14.97 6.55 -4.37
C GLY A 404 -14.84 5.16 -3.72
N THR A 405 -13.85 4.36 -4.13
CA THR A 405 -13.52 3.09 -3.47
C THR A 405 -12.80 3.36 -2.16
N ASN A 406 -13.33 2.86 -1.07
CA ASN A 406 -12.81 3.04 0.28
C ASN A 406 -12.49 1.69 0.91
N SER A 407 -11.33 1.60 1.55
CA SER A 407 -10.87 0.43 2.30
C SER A 407 -10.34 0.87 3.67
N ALA A 408 -10.64 0.10 4.69
CA ALA A 408 -10.07 0.25 6.02
C ALA A 408 -9.69 -1.13 6.57
N LEU A 409 -8.50 -1.24 7.14
CA LEU A 409 -7.98 -2.46 7.74
C LEU A 409 -7.71 -2.22 9.22
N VAL A 410 -8.08 -3.18 10.06
CA VAL A 410 -7.69 -3.19 11.47
C VAL A 410 -6.66 -4.29 11.68
N ILE A 411 -5.50 -3.90 12.19
CA ILE A 411 -4.43 -4.82 12.59
C ILE A 411 -4.21 -4.73 14.10
N LYS A 412 -3.94 -5.88 14.72
CA LYS A 412 -3.80 -5.98 16.17
C LYS A 412 -2.63 -6.89 16.56
N LYS A 413 -1.90 -6.52 17.61
CA LYS A 413 -0.79 -7.30 18.17
C LYS A 413 -1.28 -8.37 19.12
#